data_a7941c721847f7600db9b4e730208dfa
#
_entry.id   a7941c721847f7600db9b4e730208dfa
#
_cell.length_a   1.000
_cell.length_b   1.000
_cell.length_c   1.000
_cell.angle_alpha   90.00
_cell.angle_beta   90.00
_cell.angle_gamma   90.00
#
_symmetry.space_group_name_H-M   'P 1'
#
loop_
_entity.id
_entity.type
_entity.pdbx_description
1 polymer ?
#
loop_
_entity_poly.entity_id
_entity_poly.type
_entity_poly.pdbx_seq_one_letter_code
_entity_poly.pdbx_strand_id
1 'polypeptide(L)'
;MKKSKLIEHKLNKKTLITPFNQYLGNMVTFKIWQSRLPDLLWLAVIIYKYGHIEGLGKCYRIIEFMKKNSINVENLKITNILNLDASQKEVLFDYINVICEDKILDCLCLVIDDKLFRNKFYKISNTSNYRIKILKEIIDECYSKYSYLGCDIRFFFAYHLAFNGKLKLFKGSLTEQALKEYPLTEHSNPIMELYRSDIRTLELSFSMMNENLEYANNFWKKVSCFSECELYYINFEKENEYKMNEFYNDVNKELQNLISSNFDIKNEEKFIVITGLFTYAVKILNDVCGSNLHNTISSRILLRTIVDVFLNIKYLIFLEKEKPNVWKEFQDYGLGKFKLIYKKSEEKYNINEKSHLTPKILEAIVNDGFDEETMDIDLGYFDRTSIIKKFEDIGEKELYDTLYDYDISYSHAHWGAIRESSMLKCDNTLHQLHISSDASNQQISKSTEFDYITIFIKLMKVISTQYNGISDEFFRKYEVHEIEENN
;
A
#
# COMPACT_ATOMS: atom_id res chain seq x y z
N MET A 1 12.76 0.96 -20.25
CA MET A 1 12.02 1.98 -19.45
C MET A 1 12.54 1.94 -18.04
N LYS A 2 12.99 3.07 -17.54
CA LYS A 2 13.30 3.25 -16.12
C LYS A 2 12.02 2.95 -15.32
N LYS A 3 12.14 2.28 -14.15
CA LYS A 3 10.98 2.03 -13.29
C LYS A 3 10.36 3.38 -12.92
N SER A 4 9.10 3.64 -13.32
CA SER A 4 8.44 4.89 -12.97
C SER A 4 8.28 4.98 -11.46
N LYS A 5 8.58 6.15 -10.90
CA LYS A 5 8.34 6.41 -9.48
C LYS A 5 6.86 6.77 -9.28
N LEU A 6 6.31 6.49 -8.10
CA LEU A 6 4.92 6.82 -7.78
C LEU A 6 4.63 8.31 -7.94
N ILE A 7 5.58 9.17 -7.60
CA ILE A 7 5.49 10.64 -7.76
C ILE A 7 5.35 11.11 -9.22
N GLU A 8 5.73 10.26 -10.20
CA GLU A 8 5.61 10.58 -11.63
C GLU A 8 4.19 10.31 -12.18
N HIS A 9 3.31 9.69 -11.38
CA HIS A 9 1.91 9.45 -11.73
C HIS A 9 1.14 10.78 -11.72
N LYS A 10 0.29 11.01 -12.72
CA LYS A 10 -0.53 12.22 -12.82
C LYS A 10 -1.97 11.92 -12.41
N LEU A 11 -2.51 12.76 -11.54
CA LEU A 11 -3.91 12.72 -11.19
C LEU A 11 -4.74 13.32 -12.34
N ASN A 12 -5.63 12.53 -12.93
CA ASN A 12 -6.61 12.98 -13.90
C ASN A 12 -8.02 12.67 -13.34
N LYS A 13 -8.73 13.71 -12.93
CA LYS A 13 -10.00 13.62 -12.18
C LYS A 13 -9.80 12.77 -10.91
N LYS A 14 -10.30 11.52 -10.90
CA LYS A 14 -10.21 10.56 -9.78
C LYS A 14 -9.26 9.37 -10.06
N THR A 15 -8.45 9.44 -11.11
CA THR A 15 -7.59 8.33 -11.53
C THR A 15 -6.12 8.76 -11.56
N LEU A 16 -5.27 8.06 -10.83
CA LEU A 16 -3.82 8.19 -10.93
C LEU A 16 -3.34 7.42 -12.16
N ILE A 17 -2.87 8.15 -13.16
CA ILE A 17 -2.42 7.59 -14.44
C ILE A 17 -0.91 7.45 -14.42
N THR A 18 -0.41 6.23 -14.72
CA THR A 18 1.03 5.96 -14.83
C THR A 18 1.64 6.70 -16.02
N PRO A 19 2.94 7.05 -15.99
CA PRO A 19 3.62 7.63 -17.15
C PRO A 19 3.43 6.79 -18.41
N PHE A 20 3.44 5.47 -18.27
CA PHE A 20 3.24 4.54 -19.39
C PHE A 20 1.84 4.67 -20.03
N ASN A 21 0.78 4.67 -19.21
CA ASN A 21 -0.59 4.77 -19.71
C ASN A 21 -0.94 6.18 -20.23
N GLN A 22 -0.17 7.21 -19.86
CA GLN A 22 -0.31 8.54 -20.45
C GLN A 22 -0.02 8.52 -21.97
N TYR A 23 0.88 7.63 -22.42
CA TYR A 23 1.26 7.51 -23.84
C TYR A 23 0.45 6.46 -24.59
N LEU A 24 0.10 5.35 -23.95
CA LEU A 24 -0.53 4.19 -24.61
C LEU A 24 -2.03 4.03 -24.36
N GLY A 25 -2.61 4.86 -23.47
CA GLY A 25 -4.01 4.72 -23.04
C GLY A 25 -4.27 3.41 -22.29
N ASN A 26 -5.54 3.13 -22.00
CA ASN A 26 -5.98 1.97 -21.20
C ASN A 26 -6.00 0.65 -22.01
N MET A 27 -5.33 0.57 -23.15
CA MET A 27 -5.42 -0.57 -24.07
C MET A 27 -4.55 -1.77 -23.68
N VAL A 28 -3.70 -1.67 -22.64
CA VAL A 28 -2.77 -2.75 -22.29
C VAL A 28 -3.05 -3.26 -20.88
N THR A 29 -3.62 -4.45 -20.77
CA THR A 29 -3.68 -5.22 -19.52
C THR A 29 -2.40 -6.04 -19.42
N PHE A 30 -1.55 -5.74 -18.41
CA PHE A 30 -0.33 -6.50 -18.17
C PHE A 30 -0.61 -7.75 -17.37
N LYS A 31 -0.21 -8.90 -17.90
CA LYS A 31 -0.17 -10.14 -17.14
C LYS A 31 1.03 -10.17 -16.19
N ILE A 32 0.85 -10.79 -15.03
CA ILE A 32 1.85 -10.83 -13.98
C ILE A 32 3.03 -11.71 -14.41
N TRP A 33 4.27 -11.25 -14.23
CA TRP A 33 5.47 -12.00 -14.59
C TRP A 33 5.54 -13.37 -13.90
N GLN A 34 5.09 -13.46 -12.67
CA GLN A 34 5.07 -14.68 -11.85
C GLN A 34 4.20 -15.78 -12.45
N SER A 35 3.22 -15.47 -13.27
CA SER A 35 2.41 -16.50 -13.97
C SER A 35 3.16 -17.16 -15.14
N ARG A 36 4.21 -16.52 -15.64
CA ARG A 36 5.01 -17.02 -16.78
C ARG A 36 6.36 -17.61 -16.39
N LEU A 37 6.92 -17.11 -15.28
CA LEU A 37 8.24 -17.49 -14.80
C LEU A 37 8.42 -19.02 -14.62
N PRO A 38 7.47 -19.77 -14.03
CA PRO A 38 7.63 -21.20 -13.85
C PRO A 38 7.94 -21.98 -15.14
N ASP A 39 7.31 -21.60 -16.24
CA ASP A 39 7.50 -22.23 -17.54
C ASP A 39 8.87 -21.95 -18.17
N LEU A 40 9.56 -20.93 -17.71
CA LEU A 40 10.82 -20.45 -18.28
C LEU A 40 12.03 -20.73 -17.37
N LEU A 41 11.83 -21.29 -16.18
CA LEU A 41 12.88 -21.51 -15.19
C LEU A 41 14.01 -22.43 -15.67
N TRP A 42 13.76 -23.33 -16.61
CA TRP A 42 14.82 -24.18 -17.15
C TRP A 42 15.92 -23.37 -17.86
N LEU A 43 15.55 -22.26 -18.54
CA LEU A 43 16.49 -21.30 -19.11
C LEU A 43 17.23 -20.55 -17.99
N ALA A 44 16.47 -20.11 -16.96
CA ALA A 44 17.04 -19.42 -15.80
C ALA A 44 18.14 -20.24 -15.13
N VAL A 45 17.91 -21.54 -14.92
CA VAL A 45 18.90 -22.45 -14.30
C VAL A 45 20.21 -22.46 -15.10
N ILE A 46 20.13 -22.57 -16.41
CA ILE A 46 21.31 -22.58 -17.28
C ILE A 46 22.05 -21.23 -17.20
N ILE A 47 21.32 -20.11 -17.37
CA ILE A 47 21.92 -18.78 -17.37
C ILE A 47 22.51 -18.43 -15.99
N TYR A 48 21.81 -18.78 -14.92
CA TYR A 48 22.30 -18.57 -13.54
C TYR A 48 23.63 -19.29 -13.29
N LYS A 49 23.77 -20.53 -13.77
CA LYS A 49 24.99 -21.33 -13.57
C LYS A 49 26.20 -20.83 -14.33
N TYR A 50 26.02 -20.37 -15.58
CA TYR A 50 27.11 -20.01 -16.48
C TYR A 50 27.29 -18.49 -16.67
N GLY A 51 26.40 -17.68 -16.08
CA GLY A 51 26.38 -16.23 -16.27
C GLY A 51 25.77 -15.81 -17.60
N HIS A 52 25.68 -14.49 -17.80
CA HIS A 52 24.99 -13.87 -18.92
C HIS A 52 25.49 -14.39 -20.27
N ILE A 53 26.75 -14.11 -20.64
CA ILE A 53 27.27 -14.38 -22.00
C ILE A 53 27.34 -15.88 -22.30
N GLU A 54 27.97 -16.65 -21.40
CA GLU A 54 28.12 -18.10 -21.64
C GLU A 54 26.78 -18.83 -21.52
N GLY A 55 25.95 -18.47 -20.53
CA GLY A 55 24.62 -19.07 -20.33
C GLY A 55 23.68 -18.80 -21.51
N LEU A 56 23.65 -17.58 -22.04
CA LEU A 56 22.92 -17.27 -23.25
C LEU A 56 23.47 -18.03 -24.47
N GLY A 57 24.78 -18.16 -24.58
CA GLY A 57 25.40 -18.95 -25.62
C GLY A 57 25.04 -20.45 -25.59
N LYS A 58 24.91 -21.03 -24.39
CA LYS A 58 24.44 -22.43 -24.20
C LYS A 58 22.99 -22.59 -24.63
N CYS A 59 22.11 -21.69 -24.14
CA CYS A 59 20.69 -21.70 -24.52
C CYS A 59 20.50 -21.51 -26.03
N TYR A 60 21.28 -20.63 -26.66
CA TYR A 60 21.29 -20.45 -28.11
C TYR A 60 21.59 -21.77 -28.85
N ARG A 61 22.65 -22.50 -28.45
CA ARG A 61 23.02 -23.79 -29.07
C ARG A 61 21.92 -24.84 -28.88
N ILE A 62 21.21 -24.83 -27.77
CA ILE A 62 20.06 -25.74 -27.53
C ILE A 62 18.95 -25.43 -28.55
N ILE A 63 18.60 -24.14 -28.75
CA ILE A 63 17.56 -23.74 -29.71
C ILE A 63 17.95 -24.08 -31.15
N GLU A 64 19.20 -23.86 -31.53
CA GLU A 64 19.70 -24.27 -32.84
C GLU A 64 19.64 -25.79 -33.06
N PHE A 65 20.00 -26.56 -32.00
CA PHE A 65 19.91 -28.02 -32.06
C PHE A 65 18.45 -28.47 -32.23
N MET A 66 17.51 -27.88 -31.54
CA MET A 66 16.09 -28.17 -31.73
C MET A 66 15.67 -27.98 -33.18
N LYS A 67 16.06 -26.85 -33.81
CA LYS A 67 15.72 -26.55 -35.17
C LYS A 67 16.36 -27.55 -36.15
N LYS A 68 17.66 -27.87 -35.97
CA LYS A 68 18.38 -28.83 -36.82
C LYS A 68 17.80 -30.25 -36.79
N ASN A 69 17.22 -30.63 -35.65
CA ASN A 69 16.61 -31.95 -35.44
C ASN A 69 15.08 -31.94 -35.63
N SER A 70 14.51 -30.89 -36.21
CA SER A 70 13.07 -30.75 -36.44
C SER A 70 12.21 -30.90 -35.15
N ILE A 71 12.78 -30.54 -34.01
CA ILE A 71 12.06 -30.49 -32.71
C ILE A 71 11.34 -29.15 -32.66
N ASN A 72 10.08 -29.16 -33.09
CA ASN A 72 9.29 -27.95 -33.19
C ASN A 72 8.44 -27.74 -31.94
N VAL A 73 8.68 -26.64 -31.22
CA VAL A 73 7.85 -26.18 -30.12
C VAL A 73 7.21 -24.84 -30.45
N GLU A 74 6.00 -24.59 -29.96
CA GLU A 74 5.32 -23.33 -30.19
C GLU A 74 6.11 -22.16 -29.56
N ASN A 75 6.63 -22.39 -28.36
CA ASN A 75 7.48 -21.48 -27.63
C ASN A 75 8.40 -22.28 -26.65
N LEU A 76 9.32 -21.59 -25.96
CA LEU A 76 10.33 -22.21 -25.08
C LEU A 76 9.81 -22.55 -23.68
N LYS A 77 8.50 -22.67 -23.48
CA LYS A 77 7.93 -23.11 -22.19
C LYS A 77 8.30 -24.56 -21.92
N ILE A 78 8.67 -24.86 -20.66
CA ILE A 78 8.96 -26.23 -20.26
C ILE A 78 7.76 -27.17 -20.48
N THR A 79 6.54 -26.67 -20.28
CA THR A 79 5.31 -27.44 -20.55
C THR A 79 5.21 -27.87 -22.01
N ASN A 80 5.62 -27.06 -22.97
CA ASN A 80 5.65 -27.46 -24.37
C ASN A 80 6.74 -28.48 -24.68
N ILE A 81 7.88 -28.36 -23.99
CA ILE A 81 8.98 -29.35 -24.11
C ILE A 81 8.55 -30.69 -23.52
N LEU A 82 7.88 -30.69 -22.38
CA LEU A 82 7.38 -31.91 -21.74
C LEU A 82 6.26 -32.60 -22.54
N ASN A 83 5.59 -31.88 -23.43
CA ASN A 83 4.55 -32.43 -24.33
C ASN A 83 5.11 -33.00 -25.66
N LEU A 84 6.42 -32.90 -25.91
CA LEU A 84 7.05 -33.56 -27.06
C LEU A 84 6.91 -35.10 -26.93
N ASP A 85 7.03 -35.81 -28.06
CA ASP A 85 7.11 -37.26 -28.02
C ASP A 85 8.38 -37.74 -27.27
N ALA A 86 8.36 -39.00 -26.78
CA ALA A 86 9.42 -39.51 -25.93
C ALA A 86 10.79 -39.49 -26.63
N SER A 87 10.85 -39.74 -27.93
CA SER A 87 12.09 -39.76 -28.71
C SER A 87 12.67 -38.35 -28.80
N GLN A 88 11.86 -37.38 -29.16
CA GLN A 88 12.30 -35.97 -29.25
C GLN A 88 12.77 -35.45 -27.90
N LYS A 89 12.02 -35.76 -26.81
CA LYS A 89 12.44 -35.39 -25.44
C LYS A 89 13.77 -36.01 -25.05
N GLU A 90 13.96 -37.29 -25.33
CA GLU A 90 15.21 -37.98 -25.00
C GLU A 90 16.42 -37.37 -25.69
N VAL A 91 16.33 -37.16 -26.99
CA VAL A 91 17.38 -36.54 -27.78
C VAL A 91 17.70 -35.11 -27.31
N LEU A 92 16.67 -34.33 -26.98
CA LEU A 92 16.85 -32.96 -26.47
C LEU A 92 17.50 -32.96 -25.10
N PHE A 93 17.04 -33.79 -24.17
CA PHE A 93 17.57 -33.85 -22.79
C PHE A 93 19.02 -34.36 -22.77
N ASP A 94 19.35 -35.31 -23.60
CA ASP A 94 20.74 -35.78 -23.75
C ASP A 94 21.64 -34.65 -24.30
N TYR A 95 21.18 -33.91 -25.29
CA TYR A 95 21.94 -32.76 -25.76
C TYR A 95 22.13 -31.67 -24.73
N ILE A 96 21.08 -31.37 -23.90
CA ILE A 96 21.20 -30.42 -22.78
C ILE A 96 22.27 -30.90 -21.80
N ASN A 97 22.31 -32.18 -21.45
CA ASN A 97 23.33 -32.74 -20.56
C ASN A 97 24.75 -32.71 -21.16
N VAL A 98 24.89 -32.76 -22.49
CA VAL A 98 26.20 -32.63 -23.16
C VAL A 98 26.67 -31.16 -23.14
N ILE A 99 25.78 -30.22 -23.42
CA ILE A 99 26.12 -28.79 -23.48
C ILE A 99 26.28 -28.17 -22.10
N CYS A 100 25.43 -28.60 -21.13
CA CYS A 100 25.32 -28.06 -19.79
C CYS A 100 25.74 -29.12 -18.78
N GLU A 101 26.93 -29.49 -18.70
CA GLU A 101 27.51 -30.48 -17.79
C GLU A 101 26.70 -30.73 -16.49
N ASP A 102 26.80 -31.95 -15.94
CA ASP A 102 26.45 -32.27 -14.54
C ASP A 102 24.95 -32.22 -14.17
N LYS A 103 24.06 -32.60 -15.12
CA LYS A 103 22.61 -32.64 -14.84
C LYS A 103 22.06 -31.34 -14.27
N ILE A 104 22.35 -30.25 -14.94
CA ILE A 104 22.11 -28.88 -14.49
C ILE A 104 20.67 -28.59 -14.03
N LEU A 105 19.68 -29.25 -14.64
CA LEU A 105 18.27 -29.06 -14.31
C LEU A 105 17.79 -29.86 -13.10
N ASP A 106 18.71 -30.45 -12.31
CA ASP A 106 18.40 -31.29 -11.15
C ASP A 106 17.43 -30.61 -10.13
N CYS A 107 17.59 -29.30 -9.87
CA CYS A 107 16.71 -28.59 -8.95
C CYS A 107 15.24 -28.56 -9.41
N LEU A 108 14.98 -28.60 -10.72
CA LEU A 108 13.61 -28.64 -11.25
C LEU A 108 12.94 -30.01 -11.08
N CYS A 109 13.70 -31.08 -10.75
CA CYS A 109 13.11 -32.37 -10.39
C CYS A 109 12.26 -32.32 -9.12
N LEU A 110 12.32 -31.26 -8.31
CA LEU A 110 11.41 -31.02 -7.20
C LEU A 110 9.96 -30.73 -7.65
N VAL A 111 9.82 -30.14 -8.82
CA VAL A 111 8.52 -29.60 -9.30
C VAL A 111 8.02 -30.27 -10.58
N ILE A 112 8.92 -30.84 -11.38
CA ILE A 112 8.58 -31.53 -12.62
C ILE A 112 8.46 -33.06 -12.35
N ASP A 113 7.27 -33.60 -12.61
CA ASP A 113 6.97 -35.03 -12.34
C ASP A 113 7.15 -35.95 -13.56
N ASP A 114 7.62 -35.41 -14.73
CA ASP A 114 7.89 -36.20 -15.94
C ASP A 114 9.00 -37.24 -15.65
N LYS A 115 8.70 -38.53 -15.89
CA LYS A 115 9.64 -39.65 -15.62
C LYS A 115 10.94 -39.53 -16.42
N LEU A 116 10.85 -39.15 -17.70
CA LEU A 116 12.01 -39.04 -18.55
C LEU A 116 12.91 -37.88 -18.10
N PHE A 117 12.30 -36.75 -17.78
CA PHE A 117 12.99 -35.59 -17.22
C PHE A 117 13.76 -35.96 -15.95
N ARG A 118 13.10 -36.60 -15.00
CA ARG A 118 13.74 -37.05 -13.77
C ARG A 118 14.87 -38.03 -14.02
N ASN A 119 14.71 -39.04 -14.90
CA ASN A 119 15.75 -39.97 -15.25
C ASN A 119 17.00 -39.30 -15.82
N LYS A 120 16.82 -38.27 -16.64
CA LYS A 120 17.94 -37.57 -17.29
C LYS A 120 18.61 -36.56 -16.38
N PHE A 121 17.86 -35.84 -15.52
CA PHE A 121 18.39 -34.70 -14.75
C PHE A 121 18.55 -34.94 -13.25
N TYR A 122 17.90 -35.96 -12.66
CA TYR A 122 18.05 -36.22 -11.22
C TYR A 122 19.46 -36.67 -10.87
N LYS A 123 20.11 -35.98 -9.91
CA LYS A 123 21.45 -36.29 -9.44
C LYS A 123 21.37 -36.85 -8.04
N ILE A 124 21.69 -38.16 -7.90
CA ILE A 124 21.58 -38.93 -6.64
C ILE A 124 22.42 -38.29 -5.52
N SER A 125 23.57 -37.71 -5.84
CA SER A 125 24.47 -37.08 -4.87
C SER A 125 23.88 -35.80 -4.21
N ASN A 126 22.86 -35.17 -4.81
CA ASN A 126 22.28 -33.95 -4.28
C ASN A 126 21.13 -34.28 -3.32
N THR A 127 21.09 -33.58 -2.19
CA THR A 127 19.99 -33.67 -1.23
C THR A 127 18.79 -32.79 -1.67
N SER A 128 17.60 -33.07 -1.13
CA SER A 128 16.43 -32.23 -1.36
C SER A 128 16.67 -30.78 -0.91
N ASN A 129 17.31 -30.58 0.25
CA ASN A 129 17.63 -29.26 0.76
C ASN A 129 18.57 -28.48 -0.18
N TYR A 130 19.55 -29.15 -0.78
CA TYR A 130 20.42 -28.53 -1.78
C TYR A 130 19.62 -28.06 -3.01
N ARG A 131 18.71 -28.89 -3.54
CA ARG A 131 17.85 -28.54 -4.66
C ARG A 131 16.93 -27.36 -4.34
N ILE A 132 16.34 -27.36 -3.15
CA ILE A 132 15.48 -26.28 -2.66
C ILE A 132 16.28 -24.97 -2.60
N LYS A 133 17.48 -25.01 -2.02
CA LYS A 133 18.36 -23.84 -1.92
C LYS A 133 18.67 -23.24 -3.30
N ILE A 134 19.14 -24.06 -4.24
CA ILE A 134 19.47 -23.64 -5.60
C ILE A 134 18.23 -23.09 -6.32
N LEU A 135 17.09 -23.75 -6.20
CA LEU A 135 15.84 -23.29 -6.81
C LEU A 135 15.40 -21.93 -6.24
N LYS A 136 15.52 -21.73 -4.91
CA LYS A 136 15.22 -20.45 -4.26
C LYS A 136 16.14 -19.35 -4.76
N GLU A 137 17.45 -19.57 -4.78
CA GLU A 137 18.42 -18.59 -5.29
C GLU A 137 18.12 -18.16 -6.72
N ILE A 138 17.80 -19.10 -7.60
CA ILE A 138 17.44 -18.80 -9.00
C ILE A 138 16.13 -18.02 -9.08
N ILE A 139 15.13 -18.39 -8.29
CA ILE A 139 13.86 -17.67 -8.24
C ILE A 139 14.07 -16.25 -7.70
N ASP A 140 14.84 -16.07 -6.63
CA ASP A 140 15.16 -14.75 -6.07
C ASP A 140 15.77 -13.83 -7.13
N GLU A 141 16.74 -14.33 -7.89
CA GLU A 141 17.41 -13.57 -8.95
C GLU A 141 16.51 -13.21 -10.13
N CYS A 142 15.50 -14.02 -10.45
CA CYS A 142 14.63 -13.75 -11.60
C CYS A 142 13.19 -13.37 -11.26
N TYR A 143 12.82 -13.29 -9.96
CA TYR A 143 11.47 -12.96 -9.53
C TYR A 143 11.04 -11.57 -9.96
N SER A 144 11.94 -10.59 -9.86
CA SER A 144 11.67 -9.23 -10.35
C SER A 144 11.71 -9.20 -11.88
N LYS A 145 10.65 -8.68 -12.48
CA LYS A 145 10.63 -8.44 -13.94
C LYS A 145 11.72 -7.48 -14.45
N TYR A 146 12.41 -6.79 -13.55
CA TYR A 146 13.50 -5.86 -13.88
C TYR A 146 14.89 -6.42 -13.60
N SER A 147 14.99 -7.65 -13.05
CA SER A 147 16.28 -8.30 -12.81
C SER A 147 17.01 -8.61 -14.11
N TYR A 148 18.32 -8.75 -14.04
CA TYR A 148 19.14 -9.10 -15.19
C TYR A 148 18.77 -10.49 -15.71
N LEU A 149 18.74 -11.48 -14.83
CA LEU A 149 18.35 -12.84 -15.18
C LEU A 149 16.92 -12.92 -15.74
N GLY A 150 15.97 -12.15 -15.15
CA GLY A 150 14.62 -12.07 -15.68
C GLY A 150 14.55 -11.47 -17.09
N CYS A 151 15.44 -10.54 -17.44
CA CYS A 151 15.56 -10.02 -18.81
C CYS A 151 16.24 -11.02 -19.77
N ASP A 152 17.23 -11.75 -19.30
CA ASP A 152 17.92 -12.79 -20.07
C ASP A 152 16.96 -13.90 -20.51
N ILE A 153 16.10 -14.34 -19.60
CA ILE A 153 15.05 -15.31 -19.92
C ILE A 153 14.10 -14.78 -21.00
N ARG A 154 13.67 -13.52 -20.85
CA ARG A 154 12.76 -12.86 -21.81
C ARG A 154 13.37 -12.64 -23.16
N PHE A 155 14.68 -12.43 -23.21
CA PHE A 155 15.41 -12.35 -24.46
C PHE A 155 15.16 -13.59 -25.32
N PHE A 156 15.22 -14.79 -24.72
CA PHE A 156 15.00 -16.04 -25.48
C PHE A 156 13.58 -16.19 -25.98
N PHE A 157 12.60 -15.67 -25.29
CA PHE A 157 11.23 -15.64 -25.80
C PHE A 157 11.14 -14.81 -27.10
N ALA A 158 11.69 -13.59 -27.08
CA ALA A 158 11.74 -12.71 -28.26
C ALA A 158 12.59 -13.29 -29.37
N TYR A 159 13.78 -13.81 -29.02
CA TYR A 159 14.70 -14.45 -29.95
C TYR A 159 14.05 -15.66 -30.66
N HIS A 160 13.36 -16.53 -29.92
CA HIS A 160 12.69 -17.70 -30.49
C HIS A 160 11.62 -17.33 -31.53
N LEU A 161 10.85 -16.27 -31.27
CA LEU A 161 9.87 -15.75 -32.21
C LEU A 161 10.54 -15.22 -33.50
N ALA A 162 11.62 -14.47 -33.38
CA ALA A 162 12.37 -13.94 -34.50
C ALA A 162 13.04 -15.08 -35.30
N PHE A 163 13.67 -16.03 -34.62
CA PHE A 163 14.37 -17.15 -35.21
C PHE A 163 13.46 -18.09 -35.99
N ASN A 164 12.20 -18.24 -35.57
CA ASN A 164 11.19 -19.03 -36.28
C ASN A 164 10.36 -18.23 -37.30
N GLY A 165 10.79 -16.98 -37.61
CA GLY A 165 10.11 -16.13 -38.57
C GLY A 165 8.71 -15.64 -38.16
N LYS A 166 8.34 -15.82 -36.90
CA LYS A 166 7.07 -15.33 -36.36
C LYS A 166 7.10 -13.83 -36.02
N LEU A 167 8.29 -13.26 -35.94
CA LEU A 167 8.53 -11.84 -35.70
C LEU A 167 9.25 -11.21 -36.88
N LYS A 168 8.62 -10.22 -37.50
CA LYS A 168 9.25 -9.41 -38.56
C LYS A 168 9.79 -8.13 -37.95
N LEU A 169 11.08 -7.90 -38.08
CA LEU A 169 11.77 -6.73 -37.57
C LEU A 169 12.05 -5.73 -38.69
N PHE A 170 11.96 -4.44 -38.37
CA PHE A 170 12.43 -3.40 -39.27
C PHE A 170 13.96 -3.34 -39.21
N LYS A 171 14.59 -3.37 -40.41
CA LYS A 171 16.04 -3.27 -40.54
C LYS A 171 16.57 -1.97 -39.93
N GLY A 172 17.57 -2.07 -39.05
CA GLY A 172 18.14 -0.94 -38.31
C GLY A 172 17.33 -0.47 -37.10
N SER A 173 16.24 -1.18 -36.75
CA SER A 173 15.49 -0.87 -35.54
C SER A 173 16.27 -1.22 -34.28
N LEU A 174 15.94 -0.55 -33.17
CA LEU A 174 16.50 -0.87 -31.85
C LEU A 174 16.27 -2.34 -31.48
N THR A 175 15.11 -2.88 -31.80
CA THR A 175 14.76 -4.28 -31.51
C THR A 175 15.66 -5.26 -32.31
N GLU A 176 15.98 -4.95 -33.58
CA GLU A 176 16.93 -5.76 -34.34
C GLU A 176 18.31 -5.71 -33.70
N GLN A 177 18.78 -4.52 -33.31
CA GLN A 177 20.08 -4.34 -32.66
C GLN A 177 20.08 -5.08 -31.30
N ALA A 178 19.05 -4.90 -30.49
CA ALA A 178 18.93 -5.58 -29.21
C ALA A 178 19.00 -7.11 -29.36
N LEU A 179 18.27 -7.71 -30.31
CA LEU A 179 18.31 -9.16 -30.52
C LEU A 179 19.68 -9.67 -31.01
N LYS A 180 20.49 -8.84 -31.70
CA LYS A 180 21.81 -9.21 -32.15
C LYS A 180 22.90 -9.01 -31.11
N GLU A 181 22.86 -7.90 -30.38
CA GLU A 181 23.97 -7.44 -29.57
C GLU A 181 23.79 -7.79 -28.07
N TYR A 182 22.55 -7.95 -27.57
CA TYR A 182 22.25 -8.27 -26.20
C TYR A 182 23.03 -9.48 -25.66
N PRO A 183 23.11 -10.64 -26.37
CA PRO A 183 23.81 -11.81 -25.84
C PRO A 183 25.34 -11.69 -25.86
N LEU A 184 25.86 -10.65 -26.47
CA LEU A 184 27.31 -10.38 -26.62
C LEU A 184 27.79 -9.22 -25.75
N THR A 185 26.89 -8.53 -25.08
CA THR A 185 27.17 -7.28 -24.37
C THR A 185 26.99 -7.49 -22.86
N GLU A 186 28.00 -7.13 -22.07
CA GLU A 186 27.91 -7.23 -20.59
C GLU A 186 26.81 -6.33 -20.00
N HIS A 187 26.15 -6.78 -18.94
CA HIS A 187 25.11 -6.02 -18.26
C HIS A 187 25.53 -4.65 -17.74
N SER A 188 26.83 -4.45 -17.46
CA SER A 188 27.42 -3.19 -17.03
C SER A 188 27.46 -2.13 -18.12
N ASN A 189 27.36 -2.51 -19.41
CA ASN A 189 27.36 -1.57 -20.52
C ASN A 189 26.10 -0.69 -20.49
N PRO A 190 26.22 0.65 -20.58
CA PRO A 190 25.07 1.56 -20.55
C PRO A 190 23.97 1.27 -21.56
N ILE A 191 24.31 0.78 -22.76
CA ILE A 191 23.33 0.44 -23.81
C ILE A 191 22.36 -0.67 -23.38
N MET A 192 22.78 -1.52 -22.44
CA MET A 192 21.98 -2.64 -21.95
C MET A 192 20.69 -2.19 -21.25
N GLU A 193 20.66 -1.00 -20.67
CA GLU A 193 19.42 -0.45 -20.09
C GLU A 193 18.33 -0.30 -21.18
N LEU A 194 18.75 0.18 -22.35
CA LEU A 194 17.87 0.37 -23.50
C LEU A 194 17.43 -0.98 -24.10
N TYR A 195 18.37 -1.91 -24.29
CA TYR A 195 18.07 -3.24 -24.80
C TYR A 195 17.14 -4.02 -23.87
N ARG A 196 17.39 -4.00 -22.56
CA ARG A 196 16.48 -4.63 -21.59
C ARG A 196 15.08 -4.02 -21.62
N SER A 197 14.97 -2.71 -21.82
CA SER A 197 13.68 -2.05 -21.96
C SER A 197 12.91 -2.54 -23.17
N ASP A 198 13.59 -2.62 -24.31
CA ASP A 198 12.99 -3.07 -25.57
C ASP A 198 12.58 -4.55 -25.50
N ILE A 199 13.44 -5.43 -25.00
CA ILE A 199 13.15 -6.86 -24.81
C ILE A 199 11.93 -7.07 -23.92
N ARG A 200 11.81 -6.32 -22.79
CA ARG A 200 10.64 -6.41 -21.91
C ARG A 200 9.37 -5.97 -22.61
N THR A 201 9.43 -4.91 -23.40
CA THR A 201 8.29 -4.40 -24.16
C THR A 201 7.84 -5.40 -25.20
N LEU A 202 8.81 -5.97 -25.93
CA LEU A 202 8.55 -6.97 -26.95
C LEU A 202 7.93 -8.24 -26.38
N GLU A 203 8.51 -8.79 -25.30
CA GLU A 203 7.99 -9.97 -24.63
C GLU A 203 6.56 -9.74 -24.11
N LEU A 204 6.29 -8.59 -23.51
CA LEU A 204 4.95 -8.23 -23.03
C LEU A 204 3.93 -8.19 -24.18
N SER A 205 4.30 -7.67 -25.33
CA SER A 205 3.42 -7.56 -26.50
C SER A 205 2.96 -8.93 -27.04
N PHE A 206 3.80 -9.96 -26.88
CA PHE A 206 3.51 -11.32 -27.37
C PHE A 206 3.09 -12.29 -26.25
N SER A 207 3.28 -11.95 -24.99
CA SER A 207 2.94 -12.82 -23.84
C SER A 207 1.44 -13.03 -23.63
N MET A 208 0.60 -12.25 -24.31
CA MET A 208 -0.86 -12.39 -24.24
C MET A 208 -1.37 -13.69 -24.88
N MET A 209 -0.52 -14.45 -25.58
CA MET A 209 -0.87 -15.70 -26.24
C MET A 209 -0.55 -16.89 -25.33
N ASN A 210 -1.57 -17.60 -24.85
CA ASN A 210 -1.51 -18.92 -24.23
C ASN A 210 -0.66 -19.02 -22.93
N GLU A 211 -1.16 -18.52 -21.81
CA GLU A 211 -0.59 -18.83 -20.48
C GLU A 211 -1.13 -20.16 -19.95
N ASN A 212 -0.25 -20.99 -19.39
CA ASN A 212 -0.64 -22.15 -18.63
C ASN A 212 -0.75 -21.79 -17.13
N LEU A 213 -1.86 -21.14 -16.76
CA LEU A 213 -2.11 -20.71 -15.38
C LEU A 213 -2.20 -21.88 -14.42
N GLU A 214 -2.67 -23.04 -14.87
CA GLU A 214 -2.76 -24.25 -14.05
C GLU A 214 -1.36 -24.74 -13.67
N TYR A 215 -0.45 -24.82 -14.62
CA TYR A 215 0.93 -25.20 -14.34
C TYR A 215 1.61 -24.22 -13.39
N ALA A 216 1.47 -22.93 -13.62
CA ALA A 216 2.04 -21.89 -12.77
C ALA A 216 1.49 -21.97 -11.33
N ASN A 217 0.18 -22.12 -11.16
CA ASN A 217 -0.45 -22.24 -9.85
C ASN A 217 0.03 -23.50 -9.12
N ASN A 218 0.10 -24.64 -9.81
CA ASN A 218 0.60 -25.89 -9.26
C ASN A 218 2.08 -25.80 -8.87
N PHE A 219 2.89 -25.13 -9.68
CA PHE A 219 4.29 -24.86 -9.39
C PHE A 219 4.43 -24.04 -8.08
N TRP A 220 3.76 -22.88 -8.00
CA TRP A 220 3.85 -22.03 -6.81
C TRP A 220 3.32 -22.71 -5.55
N LYS A 221 2.25 -23.49 -5.68
CA LYS A 221 1.74 -24.31 -4.58
C LYS A 221 2.77 -25.34 -4.09
N LYS A 222 3.51 -26.00 -4.99
CA LYS A 222 4.56 -26.95 -4.62
C LYS A 222 5.75 -26.25 -3.95
N VAL A 223 6.27 -25.19 -4.52
CA VAL A 223 7.48 -24.53 -4.00
C VAL A 223 7.21 -23.81 -2.69
N SER A 224 6.01 -23.31 -2.45
CA SER A 224 5.65 -22.70 -1.17
C SER A 224 5.69 -23.66 0.01
N CYS A 225 5.62 -24.97 -0.23
CA CYS A 225 5.75 -25.98 0.82
C CYS A 225 7.22 -26.28 1.20
N PHE A 226 8.20 -25.69 0.51
CA PHE A 226 9.61 -26.02 0.73
C PHE A 226 10.28 -25.16 1.81
N SER A 227 9.62 -24.10 2.25
CA SER A 227 10.16 -23.17 3.26
C SER A 227 9.03 -22.56 4.08
N GLU A 228 9.39 -21.95 5.19
CA GLU A 228 8.46 -21.16 6.02
C GLU A 228 8.32 -19.73 5.49
N CYS A 229 7.29 -19.01 5.97
CA CYS A 229 7.14 -17.61 5.67
C CYS A 229 8.25 -16.77 6.31
N GLU A 230 8.82 -15.86 5.57
CA GLU A 230 9.75 -14.82 6.04
C GLU A 230 8.94 -13.54 6.21
N LEU A 231 8.22 -13.40 7.35
CA LEU A 231 7.32 -12.27 7.56
C LEU A 231 8.10 -11.02 7.91
N TYR A 232 7.84 -9.95 7.17
CA TYR A 232 8.35 -8.61 7.41
C TYR A 232 7.24 -7.71 7.97
N TYR A 233 7.54 -6.98 9.03
CA TYR A 233 6.65 -6.01 9.63
C TYR A 233 7.37 -4.67 9.84
N ILE A 234 6.62 -3.61 9.75
CA ILE A 234 7.10 -2.27 10.06
C ILE A 234 7.07 -2.13 11.59
N ASN A 235 8.20 -1.86 12.18
CA ASN A 235 8.31 -1.60 13.61
C ASN A 235 9.02 -0.27 13.79
N PHE A 236 8.26 0.73 14.21
CA PHE A 236 8.84 1.98 14.66
C PHE A 236 9.22 1.81 16.13
N GLU A 237 10.45 2.12 16.48
CA GLU A 237 10.86 2.15 17.88
C GLU A 237 9.90 3.06 18.65
N LYS A 238 9.50 2.64 19.85
CA LYS A 238 8.68 3.47 20.73
C LYS A 238 9.58 4.55 21.32
N GLU A 239 9.88 5.54 20.53
CA GLU A 239 10.51 6.76 20.99
C GLU A 239 9.43 7.54 21.76
N ASN A 240 9.59 7.62 23.07
CA ASN A 240 8.86 8.59 23.89
C ASN A 240 9.57 9.96 23.72
N GLU A 241 9.50 10.51 22.53
CA GLU A 241 10.13 11.80 22.20
C GLU A 241 9.49 12.95 22.98
N TYR A 242 8.20 12.80 23.28
CA TYR A 242 7.44 13.86 23.95
C TYR A 242 6.88 13.40 25.29
N LYS A 243 6.90 14.33 26.25
CA LYS A 243 6.27 14.11 27.56
C LYS A 243 4.76 14.36 27.48
N MET A 244 4.04 13.47 26.82
CA MET A 244 2.62 13.67 26.51
C MET A 244 1.73 13.89 27.75
N ASN A 245 2.05 13.26 28.87
CA ASN A 245 1.32 13.52 30.14
C ASN A 245 1.56 14.95 30.64
N GLU A 246 2.75 15.50 30.48
CA GLU A 246 3.05 16.88 30.81
C GLU A 246 2.30 17.83 29.87
N PHE A 247 2.33 17.54 28.58
CA PHE A 247 1.56 18.29 27.58
C PHE A 247 0.06 18.30 27.88
N TYR A 248 -0.53 17.14 28.20
CA TYR A 248 -1.94 17.05 28.59
C TYR A 248 -2.23 17.94 29.82
N ASN A 249 -1.39 17.87 30.85
CA ASN A 249 -1.59 18.65 32.06
C ASN A 249 -1.55 20.15 31.78
N ASP A 250 -0.63 20.61 30.94
CA ASP A 250 -0.53 22.00 30.54
C ASP A 250 -1.74 22.45 29.72
N VAL A 251 -2.17 21.65 28.73
CA VAL A 251 -3.40 21.93 27.94
C VAL A 251 -4.63 22.02 28.86
N ASN A 252 -4.76 21.09 29.80
CA ASN A 252 -5.88 21.09 30.73
C ASN A 252 -5.86 22.31 31.68
N LYS A 253 -4.68 22.75 32.12
CA LYS A 253 -4.50 23.99 32.86
C LYS A 253 -4.94 25.20 32.05
N GLU A 254 -4.56 25.30 30.80
CA GLU A 254 -4.98 26.40 29.91
C GLU A 254 -6.50 26.37 29.66
N LEU A 255 -7.14 25.20 29.57
CA LEU A 255 -8.60 25.09 29.52
C LEU A 255 -9.26 25.68 30.78
N GLN A 256 -8.73 25.35 31.96
CA GLN A 256 -9.27 25.91 33.23
C GLN A 256 -9.06 27.40 33.30
N ASN A 257 -7.91 27.92 32.87
CA ASN A 257 -7.64 29.35 32.81
C ASN A 257 -8.60 30.07 31.84
N LEU A 258 -8.84 29.50 30.65
CA LEU A 258 -9.80 30.02 29.68
C LEU A 258 -11.21 30.18 30.30
N ILE A 259 -11.71 29.12 30.98
CA ILE A 259 -13.03 29.13 31.58
C ILE A 259 -13.10 30.17 32.71
N SER A 260 -12.10 30.23 33.60
CA SER A 260 -12.09 31.15 34.72
C SER A 260 -11.93 32.62 34.34
N SER A 261 -11.13 32.89 33.31
CA SER A 261 -10.88 34.27 32.80
C SER A 261 -12.09 34.88 32.09
N ASN A 262 -13.05 34.05 31.65
CA ASN A 262 -14.22 34.50 30.86
C ASN A 262 -15.56 34.11 31.55
N PHE A 263 -15.57 34.06 32.84
CA PHE A 263 -16.74 33.60 33.61
C PHE A 263 -18.00 34.47 33.46
N ASP A 264 -17.83 35.74 33.17
CA ASP A 264 -18.91 36.73 32.93
C ASP A 264 -19.70 36.43 31.66
N ILE A 265 -19.06 35.83 30.63
CA ILE A 265 -19.70 35.51 29.35
C ILE A 265 -20.05 34.00 29.22
N LYS A 266 -20.05 33.27 30.33
CA LYS A 266 -20.27 31.81 30.35
C LYS A 266 -21.59 31.33 29.72
N ASN A 267 -22.57 32.19 29.57
CA ASN A 267 -23.89 31.91 28.99
C ASN A 267 -23.96 32.29 27.49
N GLU A 268 -22.91 32.86 26.90
CA GLU A 268 -22.87 33.15 25.49
C GLU A 268 -22.72 31.86 24.65
N GLU A 269 -23.59 31.69 23.66
CA GLU A 269 -23.61 30.48 22.81
C GLU A 269 -22.26 30.17 22.19
N LYS A 270 -21.57 31.17 21.67
CA LYS A 270 -20.23 31.05 21.08
C LYS A 270 -19.22 30.51 22.10
N PHE A 271 -19.23 31.06 23.31
CA PHE A 271 -18.33 30.62 24.38
C PHE A 271 -18.61 29.18 24.82
N ILE A 272 -19.90 28.84 24.97
CA ILE A 272 -20.35 27.49 25.32
C ILE A 272 -19.87 26.46 24.25
N VAL A 273 -20.06 26.77 22.97
CA VAL A 273 -19.68 25.86 21.88
C VAL A 273 -18.16 25.70 21.80
N ILE A 274 -17.40 26.81 21.86
CA ILE A 274 -15.92 26.74 21.79
C ILE A 274 -15.34 25.97 22.98
N THR A 275 -15.78 26.29 24.21
CA THR A 275 -15.28 25.59 25.39
C THR A 275 -15.74 24.13 25.45
N GLY A 276 -16.95 23.83 24.98
CA GLY A 276 -17.46 22.46 24.83
C GLY A 276 -16.63 21.63 23.87
N LEU A 277 -16.36 22.15 22.68
CA LEU A 277 -15.52 21.50 21.67
C LEU A 277 -14.08 21.33 22.16
N PHE A 278 -13.50 22.35 22.80
CA PHE A 278 -12.15 22.27 23.36
C PHE A 278 -12.07 21.24 24.50
N THR A 279 -13.05 21.25 25.42
CA THR A 279 -13.14 20.23 26.48
C THR A 279 -13.24 18.82 25.91
N TYR A 280 -14.02 18.62 24.83
CA TYR A 280 -14.13 17.35 24.15
C TYR A 280 -12.78 16.87 23.60
N ALA A 281 -12.03 17.78 22.96
CA ALA A 281 -10.67 17.46 22.47
C ALA A 281 -9.71 17.12 23.62
N VAL A 282 -9.76 17.86 24.75
CA VAL A 282 -8.91 17.60 25.94
C VAL A 282 -9.23 16.23 26.57
N LYS A 283 -10.50 15.83 26.60
CA LYS A 283 -10.88 14.48 27.06
C LYS A 283 -10.31 13.39 26.16
N ILE A 284 -10.37 13.56 24.84
CA ILE A 284 -9.75 12.62 23.90
C ILE A 284 -8.23 12.54 24.13
N LEU A 285 -7.56 13.67 24.33
CA LEU A 285 -6.12 13.70 24.63
C LEU A 285 -5.80 12.93 25.91
N ASN A 286 -6.63 13.10 26.96
CA ASN A 286 -6.50 12.34 28.20
C ASN A 286 -6.59 10.82 27.97
N ASP A 287 -7.56 10.37 27.16
CA ASP A 287 -7.73 8.94 26.87
C ASP A 287 -6.53 8.37 26.11
N VAL A 288 -5.99 9.14 25.17
CA VAL A 288 -4.79 8.76 24.39
C VAL A 288 -3.56 8.67 25.29
N CYS A 289 -3.33 9.67 26.15
CA CYS A 289 -2.19 9.69 27.06
C CYS A 289 -2.32 8.63 28.16
N GLY A 290 -3.49 8.56 28.83
CA GLY A 290 -3.73 7.65 29.94
C GLY A 290 -3.69 6.17 29.56
N SER A 291 -4.06 5.84 28.34
CA SER A 291 -4.04 4.48 27.80
C SER A 291 -2.84 4.19 26.90
N ASN A 292 -1.92 5.13 26.75
CA ASN A 292 -0.71 5.02 25.90
C ASN A 292 -1.04 4.55 24.46
N LEU A 293 -1.99 5.23 23.81
CA LEU A 293 -2.51 4.83 22.50
C LEU A 293 -1.70 5.34 21.30
N HIS A 294 -0.64 6.12 21.50
CA HIS A 294 0.05 6.89 20.48
C HIS A 294 0.47 6.09 19.23
N ASN A 295 0.81 4.80 19.39
CA ASN A 295 1.24 3.91 18.30
C ASN A 295 0.13 2.99 17.79
N THR A 296 -1.14 3.33 18.00
CA THR A 296 -2.28 2.45 17.70
C THR A 296 -3.20 3.00 16.61
N ILE A 297 -4.02 2.13 16.03
CA ILE A 297 -5.11 2.51 15.12
C ILE A 297 -6.05 3.51 15.80
N SER A 298 -6.38 3.28 17.09
CA SER A 298 -7.29 4.14 17.85
C SER A 298 -6.80 5.57 17.91
N SER A 299 -5.50 5.79 18.09
CA SER A 299 -4.93 7.14 18.14
C SER A 299 -5.18 7.93 16.85
N ARG A 300 -5.05 7.31 15.67
CA ARG A 300 -5.32 7.96 14.39
C ARG A 300 -6.78 8.36 14.22
N ILE A 301 -7.70 7.47 14.63
CA ILE A 301 -9.14 7.76 14.61
C ILE A 301 -9.46 8.93 15.52
N LEU A 302 -8.88 8.95 16.73
CA LEU A 302 -9.08 10.01 17.72
C LEU A 302 -8.44 11.33 17.29
N LEU A 303 -7.24 11.29 16.69
CA LEU A 303 -6.58 12.47 16.13
C LEU A 303 -7.45 13.12 15.03
N ARG A 304 -8.00 12.34 14.11
CA ARG A 304 -8.95 12.85 13.11
C ARG A 304 -10.13 13.57 13.78
N THR A 305 -10.66 13.04 14.88
CA THR A 305 -11.75 13.69 15.61
C THR A 305 -11.33 15.05 16.20
N ILE A 306 -10.08 15.19 16.67
CA ILE A 306 -9.55 16.47 17.14
C ILE A 306 -9.38 17.45 15.99
N VAL A 307 -8.97 16.97 14.80
CA VAL A 307 -8.94 17.81 13.59
C VAL A 307 -10.34 18.29 13.19
N ASP A 308 -11.38 17.45 13.35
CA ASP A 308 -12.77 17.87 13.17
C ASP A 308 -13.18 18.96 14.19
N VAL A 309 -12.72 18.87 15.45
CA VAL A 309 -12.93 19.92 16.45
C VAL A 309 -12.28 21.24 16.02
N PHE A 310 -11.03 21.19 15.59
CA PHE A 310 -10.31 22.36 15.07
C PHE A 310 -11.02 22.95 13.86
N LEU A 311 -11.43 22.13 12.90
CA LEU A 311 -12.18 22.55 11.72
C LEU A 311 -13.48 23.25 12.14
N ASN A 312 -14.26 22.65 13.03
CA ASN A 312 -15.55 23.19 13.45
C ASN A 312 -15.38 24.56 14.12
N ILE A 313 -14.45 24.72 15.05
CA ILE A 313 -14.24 26.03 15.71
C ILE A 313 -13.82 27.09 14.70
N LYS A 314 -12.79 26.81 13.89
CA LYS A 314 -12.25 27.79 12.93
C LYS A 314 -13.27 28.13 11.83
N TYR A 315 -14.05 27.15 11.39
CA TYR A 315 -15.06 27.35 10.37
C TYR A 315 -16.31 28.07 10.88
N LEU A 316 -16.75 27.81 12.09
CA LEU A 316 -17.85 28.58 12.72
C LEU A 316 -17.46 30.04 12.91
N ILE A 317 -16.23 30.36 13.33
CA ILE A 317 -15.70 31.72 13.38
C ILE A 317 -15.69 32.37 12.00
N PHE A 318 -15.36 31.60 10.95
CA PHE A 318 -15.40 32.12 9.58
C PHE A 318 -16.83 32.42 9.13
N LEU A 319 -17.81 31.53 9.40
CA LEU A 319 -19.21 31.69 9.02
C LEU A 319 -19.94 32.77 9.82
N GLU A 320 -19.56 33.02 11.07
CA GLU A 320 -20.20 34.02 11.95
C GLU A 320 -20.30 35.40 11.31
N LYS A 321 -19.37 35.76 10.41
CA LYS A 321 -19.36 37.01 9.69
C LYS A 321 -20.58 37.19 8.77
N GLU A 322 -21.13 36.10 8.25
CA GLU A 322 -22.28 36.10 7.35
C GLU A 322 -23.54 35.56 8.03
N LYS A 323 -23.38 34.72 9.07
CA LYS A 323 -24.47 34.08 9.80
C LYS A 323 -24.29 34.30 11.31
N PRO A 324 -24.81 35.36 11.89
CA PRO A 324 -24.63 35.64 13.33
C PRO A 324 -25.14 34.57 14.27
N ASN A 325 -26.16 33.78 13.86
CA ASN A 325 -26.77 32.72 14.67
C ASN A 325 -26.11 31.35 14.48
N VAL A 326 -24.97 31.26 13.81
CA VAL A 326 -24.34 29.98 13.42
C VAL A 326 -24.01 29.09 14.62
N TRP A 327 -23.69 29.68 15.75
CA TRP A 327 -23.38 28.95 17.00
C TRP A 327 -24.60 28.20 17.55
N LYS A 328 -25.75 28.86 17.53
CA LYS A 328 -27.04 28.25 17.89
C LYS A 328 -27.44 27.17 16.88
N GLU A 329 -27.33 27.47 15.58
CA GLU A 329 -27.62 26.48 14.53
C GLU A 329 -26.75 25.20 14.66
N PHE A 330 -25.48 25.34 15.08
CA PHE A 330 -24.60 24.21 15.33
C PHE A 330 -25.08 23.35 16.51
N GLN A 331 -25.52 23.99 17.62
CA GLN A 331 -26.08 23.29 18.77
C GLN A 331 -27.38 22.55 18.39
N ASP A 332 -28.31 23.26 17.76
CA ASP A 332 -29.62 22.76 17.36
C ASP A 332 -29.50 21.55 16.41
N TYR A 333 -28.58 21.61 15.45
CA TYR A 333 -28.27 20.48 14.59
C TYR A 333 -27.79 19.25 15.37
N GLY A 334 -26.86 19.44 16.29
CA GLY A 334 -26.32 18.34 17.13
C GLY A 334 -27.40 17.69 18.00
N LEU A 335 -28.19 18.48 18.70
CA LEU A 335 -29.29 18.02 19.55
C LEU A 335 -30.42 17.38 18.71
N GLY A 336 -30.71 17.92 17.53
CA GLY A 336 -31.68 17.34 16.59
C GLY A 336 -31.30 15.94 16.13
N LYS A 337 -30.01 15.63 15.97
CA LYS A 337 -29.55 14.27 15.70
C LYS A 337 -29.84 13.32 16.88
N PHE A 338 -29.65 13.77 18.11
CA PHE A 338 -29.93 12.97 19.31
C PHE A 338 -31.44 12.74 19.48
N LYS A 339 -32.29 13.78 19.22
CA LYS A 339 -33.76 13.62 19.23
C LYS A 339 -34.21 12.58 18.19
N LEU A 340 -33.64 12.57 16.99
CA LEU A 340 -33.96 11.57 15.98
C LEU A 340 -33.56 10.16 16.43
N ILE A 341 -32.39 9.99 17.05
CA ILE A 341 -31.92 8.69 17.57
C ILE A 341 -32.84 8.23 18.69
N TYR A 342 -33.19 9.11 19.65
CA TYR A 342 -34.12 8.82 20.73
C TYR A 342 -35.47 8.34 20.19
N LYS A 343 -36.09 9.09 19.27
CA LYS A 343 -37.35 8.72 18.63
C LYS A 343 -37.27 7.34 17.96
N LYS A 344 -36.21 7.04 17.22
CA LYS A 344 -36.03 5.72 16.58
C LYS A 344 -35.83 4.61 17.59
N SER A 345 -35.18 4.88 18.73
CA SER A 345 -34.94 3.90 19.78
C SER A 345 -36.23 3.47 20.47
N GLU A 346 -37.17 4.41 20.68
CA GLU A 346 -38.46 4.14 21.30
C GLU A 346 -39.48 3.50 20.34
N GLU A 347 -39.54 3.96 19.09
CA GLU A 347 -40.58 3.52 18.14
C GLU A 347 -40.25 2.21 17.38
N LYS A 348 -38.97 1.95 17.11
CA LYS A 348 -38.58 0.93 16.13
C LYS A 348 -37.62 -0.13 16.63
N TYR A 349 -36.82 0.17 17.63
CA TYR A 349 -35.71 -0.69 18.04
C TYR A 349 -35.73 -0.96 19.53
N ASN A 350 -35.78 -2.22 19.89
CA ASN A 350 -35.64 -2.63 21.28
C ASN A 350 -34.13 -2.61 21.64
N ILE A 351 -33.65 -1.48 22.18
CA ILE A 351 -32.25 -1.32 22.53
C ILE A 351 -31.94 -2.15 23.79
N ASN A 352 -30.91 -2.98 23.68
CA ASN A 352 -30.46 -3.80 24.82
C ASN A 352 -29.97 -2.89 25.93
N GLU A 353 -30.44 -3.13 27.16
CA GLU A 353 -30.07 -2.37 28.38
C GLU A 353 -28.54 -2.32 28.64
N LYS A 354 -27.78 -3.30 28.08
CA LYS A 354 -26.29 -3.33 28.16
C LYS A 354 -25.61 -2.47 27.11
N SER A 355 -26.37 -1.87 26.18
CA SER A 355 -25.81 -0.95 25.21
C SER A 355 -25.33 0.33 25.87
N HIS A 356 -24.27 0.94 25.36
CA HIS A 356 -23.83 2.28 25.75
C HIS A 356 -24.84 3.37 25.32
N LEU A 357 -25.74 3.09 24.40
CA LEU A 357 -26.82 3.98 24.00
C LEU A 357 -27.95 3.89 25.02
N THR A 358 -28.20 4.97 25.74
CA THR A 358 -29.21 5.04 26.81
C THR A 358 -30.28 6.07 26.45
N PRO A 359 -31.49 5.64 25.99
CA PRO A 359 -32.54 6.56 25.54
C PRO A 359 -32.88 7.66 26.56
N LYS A 360 -32.98 7.33 27.86
CA LYS A 360 -33.25 8.31 28.92
C LYS A 360 -32.21 9.43 29.05
N ILE A 361 -30.95 9.12 28.76
CA ILE A 361 -29.89 10.15 28.74
C ILE A 361 -30.04 11.04 27.51
N LEU A 362 -30.38 10.46 26.35
CA LEU A 362 -30.62 11.24 25.13
C LEU A 362 -31.81 12.18 25.30
N GLU A 363 -32.91 11.70 25.93
CA GLU A 363 -34.08 12.50 26.26
C GLU A 363 -33.71 13.69 27.18
N ALA A 364 -32.98 13.44 28.27
CA ALA A 364 -32.52 14.48 29.18
C ALA A 364 -31.68 15.56 28.46
N ILE A 365 -30.69 15.13 27.66
CA ILE A 365 -29.80 16.06 26.89
C ILE A 365 -30.61 16.91 25.90
N VAL A 366 -31.60 16.31 25.23
CA VAL A 366 -32.43 17.04 24.25
C VAL A 366 -33.31 18.05 24.99
N ASN A 367 -33.90 17.68 26.11
CA ASN A 367 -34.77 18.54 26.90
C ASN A 367 -34.06 19.71 27.60
N ASP A 368 -32.74 19.56 27.87
CA ASP A 368 -31.92 20.69 28.37
C ASP A 368 -31.76 21.83 27.35
N GLY A 369 -31.90 21.53 26.04
CA GLY A 369 -31.66 22.48 24.96
C GLY A 369 -32.90 23.00 24.24
N PHE A 370 -34.08 22.35 24.42
CA PHE A 370 -35.27 22.66 23.64
C PHE A 370 -36.53 22.70 24.54
N ASP A 371 -37.44 23.62 24.19
CA ASP A 371 -38.83 23.55 24.60
C ASP A 371 -39.56 22.56 23.67
N GLU A 372 -39.74 21.32 24.16
CA GLU A 372 -40.27 20.20 23.32
C GLU A 372 -41.65 20.45 22.75
N GLU A 373 -42.44 21.28 23.41
CA GLU A 373 -43.83 21.54 23.00
C GLU A 373 -43.93 22.54 21.85
N THR A 374 -42.90 23.36 21.60
CA THR A 374 -43.02 24.52 20.73
C THR A 374 -41.97 24.61 19.62
N MET A 375 -40.92 23.80 19.65
CA MET A 375 -39.82 23.94 18.66
C MET A 375 -39.74 22.77 17.65
N ASP A 376 -39.97 23.07 16.38
CA ASP A 376 -39.60 22.18 15.29
C ASP A 376 -38.07 22.19 15.09
N ILE A 377 -37.47 20.99 14.94
CA ILE A 377 -36.03 20.84 14.71
C ILE A 377 -35.82 20.47 13.24
N ASP A 378 -35.15 21.32 12.50
CA ASP A 378 -34.65 20.97 11.15
C ASP A 378 -33.51 19.99 11.27
N LEU A 379 -33.72 18.77 10.75
CA LEU A 379 -32.70 17.71 10.67
C LEU A 379 -31.75 17.88 9.47
N GLY A 380 -31.96 18.92 8.67
CA GLY A 380 -31.00 19.32 7.66
C GLY A 380 -29.68 19.76 8.30
N TYR A 381 -28.58 19.57 7.59
CA TYR A 381 -27.30 20.12 8.05
C TYR A 381 -27.35 21.64 7.96
N PHE A 382 -26.90 22.34 9.01
CA PHE A 382 -26.91 23.80 9.09
C PHE A 382 -26.06 24.47 7.98
N ASP A 383 -25.12 23.70 7.40
CA ASP A 383 -24.28 24.10 6.29
C ASP A 383 -24.02 22.92 5.34
N ARG A 384 -24.30 23.09 4.05
CA ARG A 384 -24.17 22.08 3.00
C ARG A 384 -22.79 22.05 2.34
N THR A 385 -21.86 22.84 2.82
CA THR A 385 -20.49 22.91 2.30
C THR A 385 -19.75 21.60 2.53
N SER A 386 -19.06 21.12 1.51
CA SER A 386 -18.25 19.89 1.65
C SER A 386 -17.07 20.12 2.62
N ILE A 387 -16.61 19.07 3.27
CA ILE A 387 -15.47 19.13 4.22
C ILE A 387 -14.22 19.71 3.54
N ILE A 388 -13.88 19.28 2.34
CA ILE A 388 -12.78 19.83 1.54
C ILE A 388 -12.91 21.35 1.42
N LYS A 389 -14.10 21.83 1.04
CA LYS A 389 -14.34 23.24 0.85
C LYS A 389 -14.22 24.03 2.16
N LYS A 390 -14.66 23.45 3.29
CA LYS A 390 -14.46 24.06 4.62
C LYS A 390 -12.99 24.28 4.94
N PHE A 391 -12.14 23.29 4.68
CA PHE A 391 -10.69 23.41 4.85
C PHE A 391 -10.07 24.47 3.91
N GLU A 392 -10.55 24.55 2.66
CA GLU A 392 -10.12 25.60 1.73
C GLU A 392 -10.50 27.00 2.22
N ASP A 393 -11.75 27.19 2.67
CA ASP A 393 -12.29 28.47 3.12
C ASP A 393 -11.58 29.01 4.37
N ILE A 394 -11.09 28.12 5.24
CA ILE A 394 -10.31 28.51 6.43
C ILE A 394 -8.79 28.52 6.20
N GLY A 395 -8.30 28.23 4.96
CA GLY A 395 -6.88 28.25 4.63
C GLY A 395 -6.08 27.06 5.14
N GLU A 396 -6.71 25.90 5.39
CA GLU A 396 -6.08 24.67 5.94
C GLU A 396 -6.14 23.51 4.94
N LYS A 397 -6.08 23.78 3.65
CA LYS A 397 -6.16 22.77 2.60
C LYS A 397 -5.07 21.69 2.70
N GLU A 398 -3.86 22.08 3.07
CA GLU A 398 -2.73 21.18 3.25
C GLU A 398 -3.00 20.16 4.37
N LEU A 399 -3.56 20.60 5.49
CA LEU A 399 -3.96 19.72 6.60
C LEU A 399 -4.99 18.68 6.15
N TYR A 400 -5.92 19.06 5.27
CA TYR A 400 -6.88 18.14 4.67
C TYR A 400 -6.17 17.10 3.78
N ASP A 401 -5.35 17.58 2.83
CA ASP A 401 -4.74 16.72 1.79
C ASP A 401 -3.71 15.74 2.35
N THR A 402 -3.22 15.97 3.56
CA THR A 402 -2.22 15.15 4.23
C THR A 402 -2.83 14.38 5.41
N LEU A 403 -2.83 14.95 6.58
CA LEU A 403 -3.18 14.29 7.84
C LEU A 403 -4.64 13.82 7.87
N TYR A 404 -5.59 14.71 7.50
CA TYR A 404 -7.01 14.41 7.62
C TYR A 404 -7.45 13.27 6.68
N ASP A 405 -7.07 13.33 5.40
CA ASP A 405 -7.42 12.30 4.39
C ASP A 405 -6.73 10.96 4.69
N TYR A 406 -5.50 11.00 5.23
CA TYR A 406 -4.81 9.81 5.70
C TYR A 406 -5.57 9.13 6.86
N ASP A 407 -5.95 9.88 7.89
CA ASP A 407 -6.64 9.35 9.08
C ASP A 407 -8.11 8.94 8.80
N ILE A 408 -8.76 9.54 7.78
CA ILE A 408 -10.04 9.04 7.24
C ILE A 408 -9.92 7.58 6.84
N SER A 409 -8.79 7.18 6.26
CA SER A 409 -8.57 5.79 5.84
C SER A 409 -8.63 4.79 7.00
N TYR A 410 -8.20 5.20 8.20
CA TYR A 410 -8.31 4.40 9.42
C TYR A 410 -9.73 4.36 9.98
N SER A 411 -10.42 5.50 9.98
CA SER A 411 -11.80 5.61 10.47
C SER A 411 -12.79 4.78 9.65
N HIS A 412 -12.53 4.62 8.37
CA HIS A 412 -13.38 3.88 7.43
C HIS A 412 -12.82 2.50 7.02
N ALA A 413 -11.76 2.04 7.67
CA ALA A 413 -11.10 0.76 7.39
C ALA A 413 -10.76 0.58 5.90
N HIS A 414 -10.24 1.62 5.25
CA HIS A 414 -9.79 1.52 3.87
C HIS A 414 -8.59 0.56 3.76
N TRP A 415 -8.47 -0.12 2.61
CA TRP A 415 -7.45 -1.15 2.44
C TRP A 415 -6.01 -0.67 2.71
N GLY A 416 -5.68 0.59 2.44
CA GLY A 416 -4.38 1.18 2.75
C GLY A 416 -4.07 1.12 4.25
N ALA A 417 -5.00 1.57 5.10
CA ALA A 417 -4.88 1.55 6.54
C ALA A 417 -4.82 0.11 7.10
N ILE A 418 -5.67 -0.80 6.58
CA ILE A 418 -5.62 -2.23 6.94
C ILE A 418 -4.26 -2.82 6.60
N ARG A 419 -3.76 -2.55 5.38
CA ARG A 419 -2.47 -3.08 4.92
C ARG A 419 -1.31 -2.59 5.76
N GLU A 420 -1.33 -1.34 6.16
CA GLU A 420 -0.29 -0.73 6.99
C GLU A 420 -0.30 -1.24 8.43
N SER A 421 -1.49 -1.37 9.03
CA SER A 421 -1.61 -1.61 10.47
C SER A 421 -1.84 -3.07 10.88
N SER A 422 -2.35 -3.90 9.96
CA SER A 422 -2.91 -5.20 10.32
C SER A 422 -2.44 -6.35 9.44
N MET A 423 -1.53 -6.09 8.49
CA MET A 423 -1.07 -7.10 7.54
C MET A 423 0.45 -7.13 7.45
N LEU A 424 1.02 -8.31 7.59
CA LEU A 424 2.44 -8.59 7.39
C LEU A 424 2.71 -9.00 5.93
N LYS A 425 3.87 -8.63 5.41
CA LYS A 425 4.33 -9.06 4.10
C LYS A 425 5.32 -10.21 4.25
N CYS A 426 5.15 -11.25 3.46
CA CYS A 426 6.16 -12.29 3.32
C CYS A 426 7.21 -11.87 2.28
N ASP A 427 8.50 -11.85 2.65
CA ASP A 427 9.60 -11.54 1.74
C ASP A 427 10.16 -12.77 1.03
N ASN A 428 9.59 -13.95 1.28
CA ASN A 428 9.97 -15.18 0.62
C ASN A 428 9.38 -15.24 -0.81
N THR A 429 10.22 -15.26 -1.81
CA THR A 429 9.82 -15.32 -3.23
C THR A 429 9.13 -16.62 -3.60
N LEU A 430 9.47 -17.76 -2.93
CA LEU A 430 8.79 -19.03 -3.11
C LEU A 430 7.32 -18.95 -2.70
N HIS A 431 6.98 -18.01 -1.83
CA HIS A 431 5.62 -17.71 -1.39
C HIS A 431 4.97 -16.57 -2.19
N GLN A 432 5.56 -16.16 -3.29
CA GLN A 432 5.08 -15.07 -4.15
C GLN A 432 4.91 -13.74 -3.41
N LEU A 433 5.70 -13.50 -2.36
CA LEU A 433 5.65 -12.28 -1.54
C LEU A 433 4.22 -11.96 -1.07
N HIS A 434 3.47 -12.97 -0.63
CA HIS A 434 2.09 -12.81 -0.20
C HIS A 434 1.97 -11.92 1.05
N ILE A 435 0.76 -11.53 1.38
CA ILE A 435 0.43 -10.84 2.62
C ILE A 435 -0.37 -11.77 3.53
N SER A 436 -0.17 -11.64 4.85
CA SER A 436 -0.84 -12.42 5.88
C SER A 436 -1.36 -11.50 6.98
N SER A 437 -2.38 -11.92 7.72
CA SER A 437 -2.91 -11.16 8.86
C SER A 437 -1.90 -11.12 10.00
N ASP A 438 -1.79 -9.97 10.66
CA ASP A 438 -0.97 -9.78 11.86
C ASP A 438 -1.74 -10.20 13.12
N ALA A 439 -2.02 -11.50 13.24
CA ALA A 439 -2.74 -12.03 14.40
C ALA A 439 -1.94 -11.95 15.71
N SER A 440 -0.64 -11.76 15.63
CA SER A 440 0.26 -11.64 16.79
C SER A 440 0.52 -10.20 17.21
N ASN A 441 -0.12 -9.22 16.54
CA ASN A 441 0.03 -7.78 16.82
C ASN A 441 1.50 -7.32 16.84
N GLN A 442 2.26 -7.70 15.82
CA GLN A 442 3.68 -7.37 15.69
C GLN A 442 3.91 -6.01 15.01
N GLN A 443 2.92 -5.55 14.23
CA GLN A 443 2.98 -4.29 13.52
C GLN A 443 2.83 -3.12 14.50
N ILE A 444 3.80 -2.24 14.56
CA ILE A 444 3.76 -1.05 15.41
C ILE A 444 3.73 0.17 14.50
N SER A 445 2.67 0.95 14.60
CA SER A 445 2.51 2.19 13.84
C SER A 445 3.44 3.30 14.38
N LYS A 446 3.81 4.25 13.53
CA LYS A 446 4.53 5.46 13.97
C LYS A 446 3.69 6.22 15.01
N SER A 447 4.35 6.82 16.00
CA SER A 447 3.69 7.65 17.01
C SER A 447 2.95 8.83 16.39
N THR A 448 1.82 9.18 16.97
CA THR A 448 1.00 10.36 16.63
C THR A 448 1.24 11.54 17.57
N GLU A 449 2.22 11.46 18.48
CA GLU A 449 2.48 12.47 19.52
C GLU A 449 2.70 13.86 18.93
N PHE A 450 3.58 13.96 17.95
CA PHE A 450 3.85 15.22 17.25
C PHE A 450 2.60 15.83 16.62
N ASP A 451 1.78 15.00 15.98
CA ASP A 451 0.56 15.46 15.31
C ASP A 451 -0.47 16.00 16.34
N TYR A 452 -0.61 15.33 17.49
CA TYR A 452 -1.45 15.84 18.59
C TYR A 452 -0.99 17.20 19.07
N ILE A 453 0.32 17.38 19.35
CA ILE A 453 0.89 18.64 19.79
C ILE A 453 0.62 19.73 18.77
N THR A 454 0.91 19.47 17.49
CA THR A 454 0.71 20.42 16.39
C THR A 454 -0.74 20.88 16.26
N ILE A 455 -1.70 19.95 16.29
CA ILE A 455 -3.12 20.29 16.16
C ILE A 455 -3.64 21.03 17.40
N PHE A 456 -3.21 20.68 18.60
CA PHE A 456 -3.58 21.40 19.81
C PHE A 456 -3.02 22.83 19.81
N ILE A 457 -1.79 23.05 19.37
CA ILE A 457 -1.23 24.40 19.22
C ILE A 457 -2.07 25.22 18.24
N LYS A 458 -2.42 24.68 17.07
CA LYS A 458 -3.30 25.33 16.09
C LYS A 458 -4.68 25.66 16.69
N LEU A 459 -5.28 24.71 17.39
CA LEU A 459 -6.58 24.87 18.04
C LEU A 459 -6.56 25.99 19.09
N MET A 460 -5.57 25.97 19.97
CA MET A 460 -5.43 26.94 21.04
C MET A 460 -5.09 28.34 20.51
N LYS A 461 -4.29 28.45 19.43
CA LYS A 461 -4.06 29.74 18.71
C LYS A 461 -5.37 30.33 18.22
N VAL A 462 -6.24 29.52 17.59
CA VAL A 462 -7.55 30.00 17.13
C VAL A 462 -8.40 30.48 18.30
N ILE A 463 -8.46 29.72 19.40
CA ILE A 463 -9.24 30.09 20.60
C ILE A 463 -8.70 31.39 21.23
N SER A 464 -7.39 31.55 21.35
CA SER A 464 -6.75 32.75 21.92
C SER A 464 -7.02 34.04 21.13
N THR A 465 -7.37 33.94 19.84
CA THR A 465 -7.83 35.09 19.06
C THR A 465 -9.23 35.57 19.46
N GLN A 466 -10.01 34.73 20.14
CA GLN A 466 -11.40 35.01 20.53
C GLN A 466 -11.54 35.38 22.02
N TYR A 467 -10.74 34.74 22.87
CA TYR A 467 -10.87 34.83 24.32
C TYR A 467 -9.51 34.90 25.02
N ASN A 468 -9.47 35.57 26.16
CA ASN A 468 -8.32 35.61 27.04
C ASN A 468 -8.22 34.31 27.87
N GLY A 469 -7.04 34.03 28.45
CA GLY A 469 -6.84 32.94 29.40
C GLY A 469 -5.89 31.85 28.92
N ILE A 470 -5.49 31.84 27.64
CA ILE A 470 -4.41 30.98 27.14
C ILE A 470 -3.10 31.76 27.22
N SER A 471 -2.07 31.17 27.84
CA SER A 471 -0.82 31.86 28.14
C SER A 471 0.16 31.83 26.96
N ASP A 472 0.92 32.93 26.77
CA ASP A 472 2.04 32.97 25.80
C ASP A 472 3.16 32.01 26.20
N GLU A 473 3.29 31.64 27.49
CA GLU A 473 4.26 30.69 28.00
C GLU A 473 4.02 29.31 27.41
N PHE A 474 2.73 28.88 27.32
CA PHE A 474 2.35 27.62 26.70
C PHE A 474 2.85 27.56 25.25
N PHE A 475 2.60 28.57 24.44
CA PHE A 475 3.06 28.60 23.06
C PHE A 475 4.57 28.55 22.95
N ARG A 476 5.29 29.37 23.75
CA ARG A 476 6.77 29.33 23.74
C ARG A 476 7.35 27.98 24.11
N LYS A 477 6.69 27.24 25.00
CA LYS A 477 7.16 25.90 25.41
C LYS A 477 7.04 24.86 24.31
N TYR A 478 6.00 24.91 23.49
CA TYR A 478 5.67 23.86 22.54
C TYR A 478 5.92 24.22 21.06
N GLU A 479 6.05 25.50 20.68
CA GLU A 479 6.38 25.91 19.32
C GLU A 479 7.84 25.71 18.92
N VAL A 480 8.74 25.62 19.86
CA VAL A 480 10.19 25.43 19.60
C VAL A 480 10.47 24.12 18.88
N HIS A 481 9.61 23.12 19.05
CA HIS A 481 9.74 21.81 18.38
C HIS A 481 9.43 21.82 16.87
N GLU A 482 8.72 22.84 16.34
CA GLU A 482 8.49 22.98 14.89
C GLU A 482 9.72 23.50 14.11
N ILE A 483 10.70 24.09 14.78
CA ILE A 483 11.83 24.79 14.13
C ILE A 483 13.06 23.90 13.99
N GLU A 484 13.24 22.91 14.84
CA GLU A 484 14.46 22.07 14.84
C GLU A 484 14.46 20.97 13.77
N GLU A 485 13.31 20.55 13.23
CA GLU A 485 13.24 19.53 12.17
C GLU A 485 13.32 20.08 10.72
N ASN A 486 13.32 21.40 10.53
CA ASN A 486 13.44 22.04 9.22
C ASN A 486 14.86 22.54 8.87
N ASN A 487 15.89 22.14 9.61
CA ASN A 487 17.28 22.45 9.32
C ASN A 487 18.10 21.11 9.09
#